data_1d05d3f4ee50783b697cd84a0595e1b7
#
_entry.id   1d05d3f4ee50783b697cd84a0595e1b7
#
_cell.length_a   1.000
_cell.length_b   1.000
_cell.length_c   1.000
_cell.angle_alpha   90.00
_cell.angle_beta   90.00
_cell.angle_gamma   90.00
#
_symmetry.space_group_name_H-M   'P 1'
#
loop_
_entity.id
_entity.type
_entity.pdbx_description
1 polymer ?
#
loop_
_entity_poly.entity_id
_entity_poly.type
_entity_poly.pdbx_seq_one_letter_code
_entity_poly.pdbx_strand_id
1 'polypeptide(L)'
;MGILTLLLGPALITVSGEQPGSTEKWTAPAAEARKKNPVAVSESSLAAGQKIYMKRCVACHGKTGNGDGPDAADLGIHPAKLSDGLIRGQTDGELFWKITVGKKPMPNYVSRLSPTDRWNVINYLRSLVRR
;
A
#
# COMPACT_ATOMS: atom_id res chain seq x y z
N MET A 1 41.51 27.86 -56.62
CA MET A 1 41.64 27.07 -55.37
C MET A 1 40.67 27.63 -54.37
N GLY A 2 39.51 27.01 -54.23
CA GLY A 2 38.46 27.41 -53.32
C GLY A 2 38.48 26.51 -52.09
N ILE A 3 38.66 27.08 -50.93
CA ILE A 3 38.64 26.39 -49.63
C ILE A 3 37.18 26.31 -49.21
N LEU A 4 36.63 25.11 -49.20
CA LEU A 4 35.30 24.80 -48.71
C LEU A 4 35.35 24.64 -47.18
N THR A 5 34.91 25.65 -46.44
CA THR A 5 34.87 25.62 -44.98
C THR A 5 33.57 24.92 -44.56
N LEU A 6 33.71 23.71 -44.03
CA LEU A 6 32.57 22.93 -43.46
C LEU A 6 32.28 23.48 -42.07
N LEU A 7 31.18 24.19 -41.89
CA LEU A 7 30.69 24.61 -40.59
C LEU A 7 29.90 23.44 -39.92
N LEU A 8 30.53 22.77 -38.94
CA LEU A 8 29.83 21.88 -38.05
C LEU A 8 29.06 22.73 -37.03
N GLY A 9 27.76 22.76 -37.17
CA GLY A 9 26.87 23.32 -36.15
C GLY A 9 26.75 22.39 -34.94
N PRO A 10 26.61 22.97 -33.69
CA PRO A 10 26.43 22.13 -32.51
C PRO A 10 25.06 21.45 -32.53
N ALA A 11 25.09 20.11 -32.42
CA ALA A 11 23.91 19.31 -32.24
C ALA A 11 23.30 19.62 -30.85
N LEU A 12 22.13 20.24 -30.82
CA LEU A 12 21.35 20.42 -29.57
C LEU A 12 20.79 19.06 -29.14
N ILE A 13 21.41 18.48 -28.12
CA ILE A 13 20.88 17.30 -27.43
C ILE A 13 19.70 17.80 -26.58
N THR A 14 18.48 17.61 -27.08
CA THR A 14 17.27 17.78 -26.27
C THR A 14 17.19 16.61 -25.30
N VAL A 15 17.61 16.85 -24.05
CA VAL A 15 17.33 15.94 -22.95
C VAL A 15 15.84 16.09 -22.64
N SER A 16 15.05 15.13 -23.13
CA SER A 16 13.67 14.99 -22.71
C SER A 16 13.67 14.61 -21.22
N GLY A 17 13.45 15.61 -20.37
CA GLY A 17 13.22 15.41 -18.94
C GLY A 17 11.91 14.66 -18.77
N GLU A 18 12.00 13.35 -18.62
CA GLU A 18 10.88 12.56 -18.10
C GLU A 18 10.61 12.99 -16.68
N GLN A 19 9.54 13.76 -16.52
CA GLN A 19 9.03 14.06 -15.19
C GLN A 19 8.46 12.77 -14.58
N PRO A 20 8.90 12.37 -13.38
CA PRO A 20 8.30 11.26 -12.68
C PRO A 20 6.98 11.71 -12.05
N GLY A 21 5.95 11.83 -12.85
CA GLY A 21 4.56 11.77 -12.44
C GLY A 21 4.15 10.31 -12.37
N SER A 22 4.92 9.46 -11.68
CA SER A 22 4.56 8.07 -11.55
C SER A 22 3.42 7.96 -10.53
N THR A 23 2.22 7.72 -11.02
CA THR A 23 1.18 7.00 -10.30
C THR A 23 1.67 5.57 -10.08
N GLU A 24 2.86 5.42 -9.51
CA GLU A 24 3.45 4.12 -9.25
C GLU A 24 2.51 3.38 -8.30
N LYS A 25 1.85 2.38 -8.87
CA LYS A 25 0.94 1.51 -8.13
C LYS A 25 1.75 0.91 -6.96
N TRP A 26 1.32 1.16 -5.74
CA TRP A 26 1.97 0.63 -4.55
C TRP A 26 1.86 -0.89 -4.52
N THR A 27 2.85 -1.54 -5.10
CA THR A 27 2.88 -2.99 -5.36
C THR A 27 3.96 -3.64 -4.52
N ALA A 28 3.63 -4.74 -3.88
CA ALA A 28 4.61 -5.53 -3.13
C ALA A 28 5.58 -6.23 -4.09
N PRO A 29 6.85 -6.41 -3.68
CA PRO A 29 7.78 -7.27 -4.42
C PRO A 29 7.20 -8.68 -4.60
N ALA A 30 7.48 -9.32 -5.73
CA ALA A 30 6.90 -10.62 -6.06
C ALA A 30 7.18 -11.71 -5.01
N ALA A 31 8.34 -11.67 -4.36
CA ALA A 31 8.68 -12.59 -3.27
C ALA A 31 7.78 -12.39 -2.04
N GLU A 32 7.47 -11.15 -1.71
CA GLU A 32 6.57 -10.80 -0.62
C GLU A 32 5.11 -11.18 -0.94
N ALA A 33 4.68 -10.88 -2.16
CA ALA A 33 3.32 -11.19 -2.62
C ALA A 33 3.01 -12.70 -2.57
N ARG A 34 4.01 -13.57 -2.73
CA ARG A 34 3.84 -15.03 -2.66
C ARG A 34 3.71 -15.60 -1.24
N LYS A 35 4.00 -14.80 -0.22
CA LYS A 35 3.88 -15.26 1.17
C LYS A 35 2.44 -15.65 1.49
N LYS A 36 2.28 -16.78 2.13
CA LYS A 36 0.98 -17.24 2.63
C LYS A 36 0.80 -16.84 4.08
N ASN A 37 -0.43 -16.54 4.47
CA ASN A 37 -0.73 -16.29 5.87
C ASN A 37 -0.59 -17.60 6.67
N PRO A 38 0.35 -17.68 7.63
CA PRO A 38 0.53 -18.88 8.45
C PRO A 38 -0.51 -19.00 9.56
N VAL A 39 -1.27 -17.94 9.82
CA VAL A 39 -2.30 -17.92 10.86
C VAL A 39 -3.64 -18.33 10.26
N ALA A 40 -4.14 -19.49 10.69
CA ALA A 40 -5.45 -19.96 10.27
C ALA A 40 -6.56 -18.98 10.67
N VAL A 41 -7.56 -18.85 9.82
CA VAL A 41 -8.77 -18.08 10.16
C VAL A 41 -9.52 -18.83 11.26
N SER A 42 -9.72 -18.17 12.40
CA SER A 42 -10.44 -18.68 13.56
C SER A 42 -11.14 -17.51 14.27
N GLU A 43 -12.05 -17.82 15.16
CA GLU A 43 -12.69 -16.80 15.99
C GLU A 43 -11.66 -15.98 16.79
N SER A 44 -10.67 -16.64 17.38
CA SER A 44 -9.60 -15.97 18.12
C SER A 44 -8.72 -15.09 17.22
N SER A 45 -8.37 -15.55 16.02
CA SER A 45 -7.62 -14.75 15.04
C SER A 45 -8.41 -13.53 14.58
N LEU A 46 -9.69 -13.68 14.29
CA LEU A 46 -10.56 -12.57 13.89
C LEU A 46 -10.72 -11.55 15.03
N ALA A 47 -10.92 -12.00 16.26
CA ALA A 47 -11.03 -11.12 17.42
C ALA A 47 -9.72 -10.35 17.69
N ALA A 48 -8.57 -11.02 17.60
CA ALA A 48 -7.27 -10.38 17.72
C ALA A 48 -7.03 -9.33 16.62
N GLY A 49 -7.33 -9.69 15.37
CA GLY A 49 -7.22 -8.77 14.24
C GLY A 49 -8.14 -7.56 14.37
N GLN A 50 -9.39 -7.78 14.78
CA GLN A 50 -10.35 -6.70 15.04
C GLN A 50 -9.85 -5.74 16.13
N LYS A 51 -9.35 -6.26 17.23
CA LYS A 51 -8.80 -5.43 18.33
C LYS A 51 -7.68 -4.53 17.85
N ILE A 52 -6.77 -5.06 17.04
CA ILE A 52 -5.66 -4.30 16.48
C ILE A 52 -6.18 -3.27 15.49
N TYR A 53 -7.09 -3.65 14.60
CA TYR A 53 -7.71 -2.76 13.62
C TYR A 53 -8.36 -1.55 14.30
N MET A 54 -9.18 -1.79 15.30
CA MET A 54 -9.86 -0.74 16.07
C MET A 54 -8.90 0.18 16.83
N LYS A 55 -7.71 -0.31 17.16
CA LYS A 55 -6.70 0.49 17.87
C LYS A 55 -5.78 1.27 16.93
N ARG A 56 -5.51 0.77 15.72
CA ARG A 56 -4.41 1.25 14.86
C ARG A 56 -4.82 1.70 13.46
N CYS A 57 -5.96 1.26 12.97
CA CYS A 57 -6.34 1.43 11.57
C CYS A 57 -7.62 2.25 11.39
N VAL A 58 -8.54 2.14 12.35
CA VAL A 58 -9.89 2.72 12.28
C VAL A 58 -9.90 4.23 12.10
N ALA A 59 -8.92 4.93 12.69
CA ALA A 59 -8.85 6.38 12.65
C ALA A 59 -8.78 6.94 11.22
N CYS A 60 -8.12 6.21 10.31
CA CYS A 60 -8.05 6.57 8.89
C CYS A 60 -9.00 5.73 8.04
N HIS A 61 -9.04 4.40 8.26
CA HIS A 61 -9.77 3.49 7.38
C HIS A 61 -11.26 3.33 7.73
N GLY A 62 -11.73 3.89 8.87
CA GLY A 62 -13.12 3.79 9.29
C GLY A 62 -13.48 2.43 9.92
N LYS A 63 -14.60 2.38 10.63
CA LYS A 63 -15.06 1.18 11.36
C LYS A 63 -15.35 -0.01 10.42
N THR A 64 -15.85 0.29 9.24
CA THR A 64 -16.23 -0.70 8.22
C THR A 64 -15.19 -0.83 7.10
N GLY A 65 -14.07 -0.11 7.18
CA GLY A 65 -13.03 -0.14 6.16
C GLY A 65 -13.33 0.69 4.92
N ASN A 66 -14.22 1.66 4.99
CA ASN A 66 -14.62 2.50 3.86
C ASN A 66 -13.66 3.67 3.56
N GLY A 67 -12.60 3.84 4.37
CA GLY A 67 -11.68 4.97 4.23
C GLY A 67 -12.24 6.29 4.77
N ASP A 68 -13.27 6.22 5.60
CA ASP A 68 -14.05 7.32 6.16
C ASP A 68 -13.74 7.60 7.65
N GLY A 69 -12.54 7.23 8.09
CA GLY A 69 -12.09 7.51 9.44
C GLY A 69 -11.90 9.02 9.69
N PRO A 70 -12.08 9.49 10.95
CA PRO A 70 -12.00 10.93 11.25
C PRO A 70 -10.65 11.55 10.89
N ASP A 71 -9.54 10.86 11.14
CA ASP A 71 -8.20 11.37 10.81
C ASP A 71 -7.96 11.52 9.30
N ALA A 72 -8.67 10.75 8.47
CA ALA A 72 -8.57 10.87 7.03
C ALA A 72 -9.07 12.23 6.52
N ALA A 73 -10.18 12.70 7.06
CA ALA A 73 -10.74 14.00 6.73
C ALA A 73 -9.81 15.13 7.20
N ASP A 74 -9.30 15.04 8.42
CA ASP A 74 -8.41 16.05 9.02
C ASP A 74 -7.07 16.17 8.28
N LEU A 75 -6.55 15.06 7.77
CA LEU A 75 -5.30 15.01 6.98
C LEU A 75 -5.52 15.28 5.49
N GLY A 76 -6.76 15.45 5.03
CA GLY A 76 -7.09 15.64 3.62
C GLY A 76 -6.66 14.46 2.74
N ILE A 77 -6.76 13.24 3.25
CA ILE A 77 -6.34 12.02 2.55
C ILE A 77 -7.53 11.13 2.22
N HIS A 78 -7.33 10.26 1.24
CA HIS A 78 -8.30 9.24 0.86
C HIS A 78 -7.70 7.84 1.05
N PRO A 79 -7.79 7.27 2.27
CA PRO A 79 -7.31 5.92 2.54
C PRO A 79 -8.02 4.91 1.64
N ALA A 80 -7.31 3.83 1.30
CA ALA A 80 -7.91 2.74 0.52
C ALA A 80 -9.14 2.18 1.23
N LYS A 81 -10.19 1.90 0.45
CA LYS A 81 -11.35 1.16 0.93
C LYS A 81 -10.98 -0.31 1.14
N LEU A 82 -10.97 -0.73 2.40
CA LEU A 82 -10.60 -2.09 2.80
C LEU A 82 -11.80 -3.05 2.74
N SER A 83 -12.99 -2.54 2.49
CA SER A 83 -14.25 -3.28 2.40
C SER A 83 -14.64 -3.69 0.99
N ASP A 84 -13.83 -3.36 -0.02
CA ASP A 84 -14.18 -3.57 -1.43
C ASP A 84 -13.25 -4.55 -2.18
N GLY A 85 -13.43 -4.61 -3.50
CA GLY A 85 -12.68 -5.48 -4.40
C GLY A 85 -11.16 -5.27 -4.40
N LEU A 86 -10.67 -4.10 -3.94
CA LEU A 86 -9.24 -3.82 -3.85
C LEU A 86 -8.53 -4.83 -2.92
N ILE A 87 -9.15 -5.16 -1.79
CA ILE A 87 -8.62 -6.15 -0.85
C ILE A 87 -8.74 -7.57 -1.40
N ARG A 88 -9.84 -7.88 -2.13
CA ARG A 88 -9.99 -9.19 -2.78
C ARG A 88 -8.92 -9.46 -3.82
N GLY A 89 -8.56 -8.45 -4.59
CA GLY A 89 -7.58 -8.56 -5.67
C GLY A 89 -6.12 -8.67 -5.22
N GLN A 90 -5.84 -8.49 -3.92
CA GLN A 90 -4.49 -8.58 -3.38
C GLN A 90 -4.28 -9.90 -2.63
N THR A 91 -3.07 -10.44 -2.70
CA THR A 91 -2.68 -11.60 -1.90
C THR A 91 -2.49 -11.21 -0.43
N ASP A 92 -2.51 -12.20 0.47
CA ASP A 92 -2.21 -11.96 1.88
C ASP A 92 -0.79 -11.44 2.09
N GLY A 93 0.15 -11.92 1.27
CA GLY A 93 1.54 -11.45 1.27
C GLY A 93 1.67 -9.98 0.86
N GLU A 94 0.91 -9.53 -0.14
CA GLU A 94 0.87 -8.11 -0.53
C GLU A 94 0.34 -7.23 0.61
N LEU A 95 -0.75 -7.65 1.25
CA LEU A 95 -1.33 -6.93 2.38
C LEU A 95 -0.36 -6.91 3.57
N PHE A 96 0.30 -8.03 3.85
CA PHE A 96 1.29 -8.13 4.92
C PHE A 96 2.46 -7.18 4.69
N TRP A 97 3.01 -7.17 3.48
CA TRP A 97 4.09 -6.27 3.12
C TRP A 97 3.67 -4.79 3.27
N LYS A 98 2.50 -4.41 2.76
CA LYS A 98 1.98 -3.04 2.86
C LYS A 98 1.80 -2.58 4.31
N ILE A 99 1.24 -3.41 5.16
CA ILE A 99 1.12 -3.12 6.59
C ILE A 99 2.50 -3.01 7.23
N THR A 100 3.44 -3.86 6.83
CA THR A 100 4.80 -3.87 7.38
C THR A 100 5.55 -2.59 7.07
N VAL A 101 5.60 -2.19 5.80
CA VAL A 101 6.45 -1.06 5.34
C VAL A 101 5.76 0.29 5.44
N GLY A 102 4.43 0.32 5.35
CA GLY A 102 3.66 1.56 5.27
C GLY A 102 3.94 2.36 3.99
N LYS A 103 3.16 3.39 3.79
CA LYS A 103 3.38 4.43 2.76
C LYS A 103 2.76 5.72 3.29
N LYS A 104 3.58 6.72 3.61
CA LYS A 104 3.09 7.96 4.21
C LYS A 104 1.84 8.50 3.48
N PRO A 105 0.81 8.91 4.20
CA PRO A 105 0.74 9.05 5.66
C PRO A 105 0.49 7.76 6.46
N MET A 106 0.22 6.60 5.79
CA MET A 106 0.05 5.33 6.47
C MET A 106 1.36 4.91 7.17
N PRO A 107 1.36 4.70 8.50
CA PRO A 107 2.57 4.30 9.23
C PRO A 107 3.06 2.91 8.83
N ASN A 108 4.36 2.63 9.05
CA ASN A 108 4.86 1.26 9.07
C ASN A 108 4.55 0.59 10.41
N TYR A 109 4.37 -0.71 10.38
CA TYR A 109 4.05 -1.49 11.59
C TYR A 109 5.10 -2.56 11.91
N VAL A 110 6.28 -2.51 11.26
CA VAL A 110 7.34 -3.51 11.45
C VAL A 110 7.77 -3.64 12.91
N SER A 111 7.88 -2.53 13.64
CA SER A 111 8.29 -2.49 15.06
C SER A 111 7.13 -2.36 16.05
N ARG A 112 5.91 -2.13 15.55
CA ARG A 112 4.74 -1.83 16.38
C ARG A 112 3.79 -3.02 16.55
N LEU A 113 3.84 -3.97 15.62
CA LEU A 113 3.04 -5.17 15.59
C LEU A 113 3.93 -6.38 15.31
N SER A 114 3.74 -7.46 16.04
CA SER A 114 4.40 -8.72 15.73
C SER A 114 3.97 -9.25 14.35
N PRO A 115 4.75 -10.15 13.72
CA PRO A 115 4.29 -10.81 12.51
C PRO A 115 2.91 -11.46 12.65
N THR A 116 2.67 -12.17 13.75
CA THR A 116 1.37 -12.80 14.05
C THR A 116 0.24 -11.77 14.12
N ASP A 117 0.47 -10.62 14.76
CA ASP A 117 -0.53 -9.56 14.84
C ASP A 117 -0.90 -9.03 13.45
N ARG A 118 0.08 -8.80 12.59
CA ARG A 118 -0.15 -8.36 11.22
C ARG A 118 -0.95 -9.39 10.41
N TRP A 119 -0.68 -10.68 10.59
CA TRP A 119 -1.45 -11.75 9.96
C TRP A 119 -2.88 -11.85 10.50
N ASN A 120 -3.09 -11.64 11.80
CA ASN A 120 -4.42 -11.56 12.39
C ASN A 120 -5.22 -10.39 11.82
N VAL A 121 -4.60 -9.22 11.64
CA VAL A 121 -5.25 -8.08 10.98
C VAL A 121 -5.71 -8.44 9.58
N ILE A 122 -4.90 -9.16 8.80
CA ILE A 122 -5.28 -9.58 7.45
C ILE A 122 -6.48 -10.52 7.48
N ASN A 123 -6.54 -11.47 8.41
CA ASN A 123 -7.71 -12.33 8.57
C ASN A 123 -8.98 -11.49 8.84
N TYR A 124 -8.87 -10.47 9.69
CA TYR A 124 -9.98 -9.55 9.96
C TYR A 124 -10.36 -8.73 8.71
N LEU A 125 -9.40 -8.17 7.99
CA LEU A 125 -9.67 -7.42 6.74
C LEU A 125 -10.41 -8.28 5.72
N ARG A 126 -10.05 -9.55 5.57
CA ARG A 126 -10.76 -10.50 4.70
C ARG A 126 -12.22 -10.71 5.15
N SER A 127 -12.50 -10.62 6.45
CA SER A 127 -13.86 -10.73 6.97
C SER A 127 -14.72 -9.50 6.67
N LEU A 128 -14.13 -8.31 6.56
CA LEU A 128 -14.84 -7.09 6.19
C LEU A 128 -15.39 -7.16 4.76
N VAL A 129 -14.68 -7.81 3.86
CA VAL A 129 -15.05 -7.92 2.43
C VAL A 129 -16.13 -8.96 2.16
N ARG A 130 -16.38 -9.85 3.13
CA ARG A 130 -17.38 -10.94 3.01
C ARG A 130 -18.78 -10.54 3.49
N ARG A 131 -18.93 -9.35 4.04
CA ARG A 131 -20.19 -8.84 4.61
C ARG A 131 -21.06 -8.10 3.60
#